data_5ebc6270071c2237efdab3de94e9922f
#
_entry.id   5ebc6270071c2237efdab3de94e9922f
#
_cell.length_a   1.000
_cell.length_b   1.000
_cell.length_c   1.000
_cell.angle_alpha   90.00
_cell.angle_beta   90.00
_cell.angle_gamma   90.00
#
_symmetry.space_group_name_H-M   'P 1'
#
loop_
_entity.id
_entity.type
_entity.pdbx_description
1 polymer ?
#
loop_
_entity_poly.entity_id
_entity_poly.type
_entity_poly.pdbx_seq_one_letter_code
_entity_poly.pdbx_strand_id
1 'polypeptide(L)'
;TGATGNGGAVSVAGGAALSTNGDGGQNIVEGGAGAGTGTGGACGLIGGMGGQTGAGGVIQVTGGLGGGTSGAGGAATFGGGDAQSSGGNAVGGATAIVGGLGKGTSSGGAITITSGASSNGTGVSPGNSGAITITSGAAGTATTGTAGSGGLVQLRGVAGGASTGASSTAGNGSTVAVTAGAGGASSGGGDTAGNGGSVTLTAGAAGAGATNGRAGIVFVRATFSTKYTVTAMTDTASITVTGVLGGMVAGTPTAAANYTTPTGTELAAALPTGFTTGDSIDLHISNLATNDTFDITVLAGASGITLKTGYVVVEANSAATKFNFGVFRFIMTGANAFDVYRIS
;
A
#
# COMPACT_ATOMS: atom_id res chain seq x y z
N THR A 1 -41.24 -39.25 -6.71
CA THR A 1 -41.13 -38.34 -7.87
C THR A 1 -41.17 -36.93 -7.31
N GLY A 2 -39.99 -36.34 -7.10
CA GLY A 2 -39.84 -34.96 -6.56
C GLY A 2 -40.37 -33.95 -7.57
N ALA A 3 -41.36 -33.16 -7.14
CA ALA A 3 -41.78 -32.00 -7.91
C ALA A 3 -40.63 -30.97 -7.92
N THR A 4 -40.13 -30.65 -9.11
CA THR A 4 -39.19 -29.56 -9.33
C THR A 4 -39.96 -28.24 -9.42
N GLY A 5 -40.34 -27.68 -8.26
CA GLY A 5 -40.97 -26.37 -8.19
C GLY A 5 -40.05 -25.34 -7.55
N ASN A 6 -39.94 -24.14 -8.14
CA ASN A 6 -39.29 -23.00 -7.50
C ASN A 6 -40.26 -22.33 -6.52
N GLY A 7 -39.76 -21.84 -5.39
CA GLY A 7 -40.54 -21.01 -4.47
C GLY A 7 -40.96 -19.68 -5.13
N GLY A 8 -42.09 -19.10 -4.70
CA GLY A 8 -42.53 -17.79 -5.19
C GLY A 8 -41.64 -16.65 -4.74
N ALA A 9 -41.53 -15.60 -5.57
CA ALA A 9 -40.85 -14.36 -5.22
C ALA A 9 -41.80 -13.36 -4.54
N VAL A 10 -41.29 -12.61 -3.57
CA VAL A 10 -41.92 -11.41 -3.00
C VAL A 10 -41.10 -10.19 -3.43
N SER A 11 -41.75 -9.18 -4.02
CA SER A 11 -41.14 -7.92 -4.39
C SER A 11 -41.77 -6.78 -3.61
N VAL A 12 -40.98 -5.97 -2.95
CA VAL A 12 -41.39 -4.74 -2.27
C VAL A 12 -40.60 -3.59 -2.89
N ALA A 13 -41.30 -2.62 -3.49
CA ALA A 13 -40.67 -1.48 -4.17
C ALA A 13 -41.30 -0.16 -3.71
N GLY A 14 -40.46 0.88 -3.56
CA GLY A 14 -40.95 2.25 -3.44
C GLY A 14 -41.62 2.72 -4.74
N GLY A 15 -42.58 3.65 -4.67
CA GLY A 15 -43.23 4.20 -5.84
C GLY A 15 -42.32 4.95 -6.78
N ALA A 16 -42.55 4.86 -8.08
CA ALA A 16 -41.84 5.67 -9.06
C ALA A 16 -42.34 7.11 -9.08
N ALA A 17 -41.45 8.08 -9.37
CA ALA A 17 -41.87 9.46 -9.65
C ALA A 17 -42.68 9.54 -10.96
N LEU A 18 -43.74 10.29 -10.91
CA LEU A 18 -44.68 10.49 -12.05
C LEU A 18 -44.47 11.83 -12.75
N SER A 19 -43.55 12.66 -12.29
CA SER A 19 -43.23 13.98 -12.83
C SER A 19 -41.77 14.11 -13.29
N THR A 20 -41.51 15.08 -14.16
CA THR A 20 -40.17 15.30 -14.77
C THR A 20 -39.07 15.58 -13.74
N ASN A 21 -39.40 16.07 -12.53
CA ASN A 21 -38.47 16.44 -11.47
C ASN A 21 -38.88 15.85 -10.10
N GLY A 22 -39.61 14.74 -10.08
CA GLY A 22 -40.05 14.12 -8.82
C GLY A 22 -39.08 13.06 -8.34
N ASP A 23 -38.91 12.94 -7.03
CA ASP A 23 -38.13 11.86 -6.39
C ASP A 23 -38.95 10.58 -6.27
N GLY A 24 -38.30 9.43 -6.38
CA GLY A 24 -38.91 8.12 -6.13
C GLY A 24 -39.20 7.89 -4.63
N GLY A 25 -40.22 7.07 -4.32
CA GLY A 25 -40.58 6.74 -2.94
C GLY A 25 -39.51 5.86 -2.25
N GLN A 26 -39.33 6.06 -0.96
CA GLN A 26 -38.49 5.24 -0.09
C GLN A 26 -39.16 3.91 0.28
N ASN A 27 -38.34 2.91 0.56
CA ASN A 27 -38.73 1.69 1.25
C ASN A 27 -37.86 1.53 2.50
N ILE A 28 -38.50 1.47 3.68
CA ILE A 28 -37.80 1.38 4.97
C ILE A 28 -38.21 0.05 5.64
N VAL A 29 -37.20 -0.72 6.07
CA VAL A 29 -37.36 -1.92 6.90
C VAL A 29 -36.52 -1.75 8.15
N GLU A 30 -37.14 -1.61 9.32
CA GLU A 30 -36.44 -1.36 10.59
C GLU A 30 -36.93 -2.28 11.72
N GLY A 31 -36.05 -2.52 12.69
CA GLY A 31 -36.42 -3.16 13.94
C GLY A 31 -37.14 -2.18 14.86
N GLY A 32 -38.07 -2.65 15.68
CA GLY A 32 -38.78 -1.80 16.63
C GLY A 32 -37.86 -1.20 17.72
N ALA A 33 -38.21 -0.03 18.23
CA ALA A 33 -37.49 0.60 19.32
C ALA A 33 -37.68 -0.15 20.66
N GLY A 34 -36.61 -0.25 21.47
CA GLY A 34 -36.70 -0.69 22.86
C GLY A 34 -37.28 0.40 23.77
N ALA A 35 -37.90 0.02 24.89
CA ALA A 35 -38.40 0.95 25.92
C ALA A 35 -37.70 0.69 27.26
N GLY A 36 -37.47 1.74 28.05
CA GLY A 36 -36.77 1.66 29.35
C GLY A 36 -35.40 1.05 29.25
N THR A 37 -35.14 -0.11 29.86
CA THR A 37 -33.89 -0.87 29.79
C THR A 37 -33.91 -1.94 28.70
N GLY A 38 -34.91 -2.01 27.85
CA GLY A 38 -35.07 -2.98 26.79
C GLY A 38 -34.19 -2.67 25.58
N THR A 39 -33.68 -3.71 24.90
CA THR A 39 -32.96 -3.58 23.65
C THR A 39 -33.93 -3.39 22.48
N GLY A 40 -33.50 -2.65 21.45
CA GLY A 40 -34.23 -2.52 20.20
C GLY A 40 -34.32 -3.87 19.44
N GLY A 41 -35.34 -4.01 18.59
CA GLY A 41 -35.51 -5.18 17.75
C GLY A 41 -34.47 -5.25 16.63
N ALA A 42 -34.07 -6.46 16.25
CA ALA A 42 -33.18 -6.69 15.12
C ALA A 42 -33.94 -6.66 13.77
N CYS A 43 -33.28 -6.16 12.72
CA CYS A 43 -33.71 -6.36 11.34
C CYS A 43 -32.69 -7.27 10.66
N GLY A 44 -33.08 -8.37 10.05
CA GLY A 44 -32.21 -9.35 9.41
C GLY A 44 -32.55 -9.56 7.94
N LEU A 45 -31.49 -9.57 7.10
CA LEU A 45 -31.54 -10.04 5.72
C LEU A 45 -30.70 -11.32 5.65
N ILE A 46 -31.32 -12.45 5.33
CA ILE A 46 -30.67 -13.77 5.32
C ILE A 46 -30.92 -14.44 3.97
N GLY A 47 -29.86 -14.85 3.29
CA GLY A 47 -29.98 -15.70 2.10
C GLY A 47 -30.51 -17.09 2.45
N GLY A 48 -31.30 -17.67 1.57
CA GLY A 48 -31.85 -19.01 1.78
C GLY A 48 -30.77 -20.08 1.91
N MET A 49 -31.03 -21.13 2.68
CA MET A 49 -30.12 -22.28 2.81
C MET A 49 -30.18 -23.13 1.53
N GLY A 50 -29.02 -23.55 1.03
CA GLY A 50 -28.92 -24.50 -0.08
C GLY A 50 -29.46 -25.89 0.31
N GLY A 51 -29.97 -26.62 -0.67
CA GLY A 51 -30.28 -28.06 -0.52
C GLY A 51 -29.01 -28.90 -0.34
N GLN A 52 -29.12 -30.22 -0.33
CA GLN A 52 -28.06 -31.17 0.00
C GLN A 52 -26.73 -30.94 -0.78
N THR A 53 -26.82 -30.54 -2.03
CA THR A 53 -25.63 -30.25 -2.90
C THR A 53 -25.72 -28.83 -3.49
N GLY A 54 -26.70 -28.03 -3.12
CA GLY A 54 -26.90 -26.67 -3.63
C GLY A 54 -26.16 -25.61 -2.82
N ALA A 55 -25.75 -24.54 -3.50
CA ALA A 55 -25.20 -23.37 -2.82
C ALA A 55 -26.32 -22.62 -2.07
N GLY A 56 -25.95 -21.90 -1.00
CA GLY A 56 -26.85 -20.97 -0.31
C GLY A 56 -27.19 -19.75 -1.18
N GLY A 57 -28.29 -19.08 -0.86
CA GLY A 57 -28.75 -17.87 -1.54
C GLY A 57 -27.87 -16.68 -1.27
N VAL A 58 -27.78 -15.79 -2.24
CA VAL A 58 -26.99 -14.53 -2.18
C VAL A 58 -27.82 -13.40 -1.58
N ILE A 59 -27.25 -12.56 -0.74
CA ILE A 59 -27.75 -11.24 -0.38
C ILE A 59 -26.98 -10.19 -1.17
N GLN A 60 -27.67 -9.34 -1.91
CA GLN A 60 -27.08 -8.26 -2.67
C GLN A 60 -27.58 -6.89 -2.18
N VAL A 61 -26.65 -6.00 -1.85
CA VAL A 61 -26.94 -4.60 -1.51
C VAL A 61 -26.19 -3.72 -2.49
N THR A 62 -26.93 -2.96 -3.32
CA THR A 62 -26.33 -2.15 -4.40
C THR A 62 -26.96 -0.76 -4.36
N GLY A 63 -26.14 0.29 -4.52
CA GLY A 63 -26.64 1.64 -4.78
C GLY A 63 -27.33 1.72 -6.13
N GLY A 64 -28.26 2.65 -6.28
CA GLY A 64 -28.95 2.89 -7.54
C GLY A 64 -28.01 3.39 -8.65
N LEU A 65 -28.37 3.13 -9.90
CA LEU A 65 -27.67 3.67 -11.07
C LEU A 65 -27.91 5.18 -11.20
N GLY A 66 -26.89 5.89 -11.61
CA GLY A 66 -27.02 7.31 -11.98
C GLY A 66 -27.83 7.49 -13.25
N GLY A 67 -28.42 8.67 -13.43
CA GLY A 67 -29.17 9.04 -14.64
C GLY A 67 -28.28 9.12 -15.88
N GLY A 68 -28.85 8.88 -17.07
CA GLY A 68 -28.14 8.61 -18.32
C GLY A 68 -27.27 9.73 -18.88
N THR A 69 -27.39 10.98 -18.42
CA THR A 69 -26.61 12.11 -18.99
C THR A 69 -25.45 12.55 -18.10
N SER A 70 -25.63 12.60 -16.76
CA SER A 70 -24.57 13.05 -15.82
C SER A 70 -24.87 12.71 -14.36
N GLY A 71 -25.85 11.84 -14.09
CA GLY A 71 -26.20 11.47 -12.73
C GLY A 71 -25.14 10.55 -12.07
N ALA A 72 -24.73 10.89 -10.85
CA ALA A 72 -23.89 10.00 -10.05
C ALA A 72 -24.68 8.77 -9.57
N GLY A 73 -24.05 7.62 -9.44
CA GLY A 73 -24.64 6.44 -8.81
C GLY A 73 -24.87 6.65 -7.31
N GLY A 74 -25.87 5.97 -6.75
CA GLY A 74 -26.17 5.98 -5.33
C GLY A 74 -25.13 5.21 -4.51
N ALA A 75 -24.90 5.63 -3.27
CA ALA A 75 -24.04 4.93 -2.31
C ALA A 75 -24.78 3.77 -1.61
N ALA A 76 -24.04 2.72 -1.25
CA ALA A 76 -24.45 1.73 -0.26
C ALA A 76 -23.62 1.96 1.02
N THR A 77 -24.29 2.16 2.17
CA THR A 77 -23.60 2.47 3.43
C THR A 77 -23.88 1.40 4.47
N PHE A 78 -22.82 0.90 5.11
CA PHE A 78 -22.90 -0.03 6.25
C PHE A 78 -22.22 0.64 7.44
N GLY A 79 -22.96 0.85 8.54
CA GLY A 79 -22.46 1.50 9.74
C GLY A 79 -22.95 0.83 11.02
N GLY A 80 -22.16 0.87 12.09
CA GLY A 80 -22.64 0.64 13.45
C GLY A 80 -23.41 1.86 13.95
N GLY A 81 -24.35 1.65 14.86
CA GLY A 81 -25.11 2.75 15.47
C GLY A 81 -24.27 3.60 16.43
N ASP A 82 -24.55 4.88 16.51
CA ASP A 82 -23.93 5.79 17.44
C ASP A 82 -24.40 5.53 18.87
N ALA A 83 -23.51 5.66 19.84
CA ALA A 83 -23.89 5.70 21.24
C ALA A 83 -24.53 7.05 21.57
N GLN A 84 -25.75 7.02 22.14
CA GLN A 84 -26.40 8.22 22.66
C GLN A 84 -26.34 8.21 24.19
N SER A 85 -25.62 9.14 24.75
CA SER A 85 -25.52 9.28 26.21
C SER A 85 -25.59 10.75 26.62
N SER A 86 -26.51 11.08 27.50
CA SER A 86 -26.64 12.40 28.09
C SER A 86 -25.81 12.61 29.39
N GLY A 87 -24.97 11.65 29.76
CA GLY A 87 -24.15 11.76 31.00
C GLY A 87 -23.46 10.49 31.44
N GLY A 88 -23.52 9.40 30.64
CA GLY A 88 -22.82 8.14 30.93
C GLY A 88 -21.81 7.76 29.83
N ASN A 89 -20.97 6.78 30.12
CA ASN A 89 -20.04 6.22 29.15
C ASN A 89 -20.75 5.13 28.33
N ALA A 90 -20.87 5.31 27.01
CA ALA A 90 -21.43 4.31 26.11
C ALA A 90 -20.51 4.11 24.90
N VAL A 91 -20.48 2.90 24.37
CA VAL A 91 -19.67 2.51 23.21
C VAL A 91 -20.55 2.40 21.98
N GLY A 92 -20.12 2.97 20.87
CA GLY A 92 -20.80 2.83 19.57
C GLY A 92 -20.84 1.38 19.08
N GLY A 93 -21.81 1.06 18.24
CA GLY A 93 -21.95 -0.27 17.63
C GLY A 93 -20.81 -0.60 16.69
N ALA A 94 -20.40 -1.88 16.65
CA ALA A 94 -19.40 -2.37 15.71
C ALA A 94 -20.01 -2.76 14.37
N THR A 95 -19.24 -2.59 13.29
CA THR A 95 -19.52 -3.19 11.98
C THR A 95 -18.52 -4.32 11.73
N ALA A 96 -18.99 -5.53 11.44
CA ALA A 96 -18.15 -6.69 11.15
C ALA A 96 -18.44 -7.24 9.74
N ILE A 97 -17.38 -7.49 8.96
CA ILE A 97 -17.43 -8.19 7.67
C ILE A 97 -16.60 -9.47 7.81
N VAL A 98 -17.22 -10.63 7.68
CA VAL A 98 -16.58 -11.93 7.95
C VAL A 98 -16.83 -12.88 6.78
N GLY A 99 -15.78 -13.54 6.28
CA GLY A 99 -15.87 -14.64 5.32
C GLY A 99 -16.42 -15.90 5.99
N GLY A 100 -17.13 -16.72 5.24
CA GLY A 100 -17.68 -17.99 5.72
C GLY A 100 -16.61 -19.02 6.06
N LEU A 101 -16.90 -19.92 6.99
CA LEU A 101 -16.01 -21.03 7.38
C LEU A 101 -16.05 -22.15 6.32
N GLY A 102 -14.87 -22.59 5.87
CA GLY A 102 -14.74 -23.83 5.07
C GLY A 102 -14.87 -25.09 5.95
N LYS A 103 -15.33 -26.18 5.36
CA LYS A 103 -15.38 -27.50 6.03
C LYS A 103 -14.54 -28.54 5.30
N GLY A 104 -14.00 -29.50 6.06
CA GLY A 104 -13.18 -30.59 5.52
C GLY A 104 -11.89 -30.03 4.90
N THR A 105 -11.64 -30.31 3.63
CA THR A 105 -10.48 -29.84 2.86
C THR A 105 -10.72 -28.52 2.12
N SER A 106 -11.90 -27.90 2.28
CA SER A 106 -12.26 -26.67 1.59
C SER A 106 -11.76 -25.44 2.31
N SER A 107 -11.38 -24.43 1.53
CA SER A 107 -10.97 -23.11 2.05
C SER A 107 -12.14 -22.32 2.61
N GLY A 108 -11.89 -21.40 3.53
CA GLY A 108 -12.87 -20.38 3.94
C GLY A 108 -13.18 -19.39 2.82
N GLY A 109 -14.29 -18.67 2.96
CA GLY A 109 -14.71 -17.62 2.02
C GLY A 109 -13.79 -16.40 2.06
N ALA A 110 -13.47 -15.82 0.91
CA ALA A 110 -12.69 -14.60 0.81
C ALA A 110 -13.54 -13.34 1.07
N ILE A 111 -12.91 -12.29 1.58
CA ILE A 111 -13.44 -10.91 1.60
C ILE A 111 -12.65 -10.12 0.56
N THR A 112 -13.33 -9.51 -0.41
CA THR A 112 -12.72 -8.67 -1.43
C THR A 112 -13.29 -7.26 -1.35
N ILE A 113 -12.41 -6.26 -1.27
CA ILE A 113 -12.77 -4.84 -1.29
C ILE A 113 -12.08 -4.20 -2.50
N THR A 114 -12.88 -3.70 -3.45
CA THR A 114 -12.36 -3.12 -4.70
C THR A 114 -13.04 -1.78 -4.95
N SER A 115 -12.24 -0.77 -5.30
CA SER A 115 -12.77 0.53 -5.75
C SER A 115 -13.28 0.46 -7.19
N GLY A 116 -14.13 1.42 -7.58
CA GLY A 116 -14.63 1.53 -8.94
C GLY A 116 -13.51 1.86 -9.94
N ALA A 117 -13.52 1.20 -11.09
CA ALA A 117 -12.64 1.54 -12.21
C ALA A 117 -13.18 2.75 -12.98
N SER A 118 -12.29 3.53 -13.61
CA SER A 118 -12.69 4.50 -14.61
C SER A 118 -13.06 3.82 -15.93
N SER A 119 -13.98 4.41 -16.68
CA SER A 119 -14.29 3.94 -18.04
C SER A 119 -13.24 4.43 -19.04
N ASN A 120 -13.05 3.69 -20.13
CA ASN A 120 -12.21 4.13 -21.24
C ASN A 120 -12.94 5.26 -22.01
N GLY A 121 -12.36 6.45 -22.03
CA GLY A 121 -12.82 7.58 -22.85
C GLY A 121 -12.23 7.48 -24.25
N THR A 122 -13.06 7.59 -25.30
CA THR A 122 -12.58 7.76 -26.68
C THR A 122 -12.48 9.26 -26.97
N GLY A 123 -11.26 9.76 -27.22
CA GLY A 123 -11.01 11.16 -27.60
C GLY A 123 -11.00 12.18 -26.46
N VAL A 124 -11.08 11.74 -25.20
CA VAL A 124 -10.97 12.58 -23.98
C VAL A 124 -10.12 11.89 -22.94
N SER A 125 -9.52 12.64 -22.02
CA SER A 125 -8.78 12.04 -20.90
C SER A 125 -9.76 11.30 -19.99
N PRO A 126 -9.61 9.97 -19.77
CA PRO A 126 -10.42 9.24 -18.82
C PRO A 126 -10.19 9.74 -17.39
N GLY A 127 -11.21 9.64 -16.55
CA GLY A 127 -11.08 9.96 -15.13
C GLY A 127 -10.20 8.95 -14.38
N ASN A 128 -9.80 9.29 -13.17
CA ASN A 128 -9.09 8.37 -12.28
C ASN A 128 -10.05 7.32 -11.71
N SER A 129 -9.53 6.14 -11.39
CA SER A 129 -10.27 5.13 -10.60
C SER A 129 -10.49 5.61 -9.16
N GLY A 130 -11.50 5.05 -8.49
CA GLY A 130 -11.80 5.35 -7.09
C GLY A 130 -10.67 4.91 -6.14
N ALA A 131 -10.62 5.49 -4.95
CA ALA A 131 -9.70 5.12 -3.87
C ALA A 131 -10.36 4.15 -2.87
N ILE A 132 -9.57 3.32 -2.20
CA ILE A 132 -9.92 2.61 -0.97
C ILE A 132 -9.19 3.30 0.18
N THR A 133 -9.95 3.84 1.15
CA THR A 133 -9.38 4.51 2.32
C THR A 133 -9.78 3.76 3.58
N ILE A 134 -8.79 3.39 4.42
CA ILE A 134 -8.98 2.75 5.72
C ILE A 134 -8.41 3.67 6.78
N THR A 135 -9.27 4.25 7.62
CA THR A 135 -8.89 5.24 8.65
C THR A 135 -9.45 4.84 10.00
N SER A 136 -8.67 4.92 11.05
CA SER A 136 -9.15 4.75 12.42
C SER A 136 -9.92 6.00 12.88
N GLY A 137 -10.79 5.82 13.90
CA GLY A 137 -11.50 6.93 14.50
C GLY A 137 -10.55 7.93 15.18
N ALA A 138 -10.91 9.21 15.13
CA ALA A 138 -10.20 10.27 15.82
C ALA A 138 -10.36 10.15 17.35
N ALA A 139 -9.36 10.62 18.09
CA ALA A 139 -9.41 10.72 19.53
C ALA A 139 -10.32 11.86 20.00
N GLY A 140 -10.98 11.68 21.14
CA GLY A 140 -11.71 12.74 21.82
C GLY A 140 -10.75 13.77 22.44
N THR A 141 -11.14 15.05 22.38
CA THR A 141 -10.41 16.16 23.05
C THR A 141 -10.81 16.26 24.53
N ALA A 142 -9.88 16.68 25.37
CA ALA A 142 -10.16 16.97 26.77
C ALA A 142 -9.88 18.45 27.06
N THR A 143 -10.79 19.10 27.80
CA THR A 143 -10.58 20.44 28.33
C THR A 143 -9.85 20.39 29.67
N THR A 144 -10.00 19.30 30.44
CA THR A 144 -9.30 18.96 31.66
C THR A 144 -8.97 17.48 31.70
N GLY A 145 -7.82 17.10 32.24
CA GLY A 145 -7.38 15.70 32.28
C GLY A 145 -6.64 15.26 31.03
N THR A 146 -6.67 13.95 30.73
CA THR A 146 -5.95 13.35 29.59
C THR A 146 -6.90 13.14 28.43
N ALA A 147 -6.52 13.64 27.26
CA ALA A 147 -7.26 13.38 26.01
C ALA A 147 -7.17 11.90 25.60
N GLY A 148 -8.14 11.45 24.82
CA GLY A 148 -8.17 10.08 24.28
C GLY A 148 -7.01 9.82 23.31
N SER A 149 -6.71 8.55 23.08
CA SER A 149 -5.79 8.11 22.03
C SER A 149 -6.55 7.77 20.73
N GLY A 150 -5.92 7.99 19.59
CA GLY A 150 -6.49 7.59 18.30
C GLY A 150 -6.65 6.06 18.20
N GLY A 151 -7.56 5.62 17.33
CA GLY A 151 -7.80 4.20 17.08
C GLY A 151 -6.63 3.53 16.34
N LEU A 152 -6.59 2.20 16.37
CA LEU A 152 -5.60 1.37 15.66
C LEU A 152 -6.14 0.91 14.30
N VAL A 153 -5.33 1.03 13.24
CA VAL A 153 -5.51 0.28 11.98
C VAL A 153 -4.49 -0.86 11.96
N GLN A 154 -4.94 -2.11 11.88
CA GLN A 154 -4.05 -3.28 11.91
C GLN A 154 -4.27 -4.17 10.69
N LEU A 155 -3.19 -4.41 9.91
CA LEU A 155 -3.10 -5.46 8.91
C LEU A 155 -2.29 -6.62 9.50
N ARG A 156 -2.90 -7.79 9.65
CA ARG A 156 -2.27 -8.92 10.34
C ARG A 156 -2.50 -10.23 9.62
N GLY A 157 -1.43 -10.95 9.35
CA GLY A 157 -1.48 -12.35 8.99
C GLY A 157 -1.75 -13.24 10.21
N VAL A 158 -2.20 -14.45 10.00
CA VAL A 158 -2.43 -15.44 11.04
C VAL A 158 -1.39 -16.57 11.00
N ALA A 159 -1.18 -17.25 12.12
CA ALA A 159 -0.30 -18.40 12.19
C ALA A 159 -0.83 -19.55 11.34
N GLY A 160 0.06 -20.37 10.82
CA GLY A 160 -0.28 -21.64 10.18
C GLY A 160 -0.86 -22.63 11.19
N GLY A 161 -1.63 -23.60 10.72
CA GLY A 161 -2.19 -24.67 11.55
C GLY A 161 -1.10 -25.54 12.13
N ALA A 162 -1.25 -25.92 13.41
CA ALA A 162 -0.35 -26.88 14.06
C ALA A 162 -0.59 -28.30 13.54
N SER A 163 0.47 -29.09 13.50
CA SER A 163 0.42 -30.53 13.20
C SER A 163 0.72 -31.34 14.47
N THR A 164 -0.11 -32.30 14.79
CA THR A 164 0.05 -33.18 15.96
C THR A 164 0.27 -34.64 15.61
N GLY A 165 0.21 -35.00 14.31
CA GLY A 165 0.42 -36.38 13.84
C GLY A 165 1.89 -36.70 13.56
N ALA A 166 2.31 -37.95 13.75
CA ALA A 166 3.61 -38.42 13.30
C ALA A 166 3.70 -38.30 11.77
N SER A 167 4.80 -37.80 11.26
CA SER A 167 5.04 -37.59 9.81
C SER A 167 4.11 -36.57 9.13
N SER A 168 3.49 -35.68 9.88
CA SER A 168 2.67 -34.58 9.32
C SER A 168 3.42 -33.24 9.38
N THR A 169 3.15 -32.35 8.42
CA THR A 169 3.80 -31.04 8.32
C THR A 169 2.83 -29.95 8.78
N ALA A 170 3.26 -29.06 9.65
CA ALA A 170 2.48 -27.89 10.06
C ALA A 170 2.33 -26.89 8.89
N GLY A 171 1.23 -26.16 8.88
CA GLY A 171 0.95 -25.15 7.87
C GLY A 171 1.83 -23.90 8.05
N ASN A 172 2.13 -23.22 6.93
CA ASN A 172 2.84 -21.94 6.96
C ASN A 172 1.93 -20.82 7.46
N GLY A 173 2.49 -19.81 8.13
CA GLY A 173 1.79 -18.57 8.44
C GLY A 173 1.39 -17.80 7.18
N SER A 174 0.31 -17.01 7.26
CA SER A 174 -0.14 -16.20 6.13
C SER A 174 0.75 -14.98 5.89
N THR A 175 0.82 -14.54 4.64
CA THR A 175 1.56 -13.36 4.22
C THR A 175 0.67 -12.11 4.25
N VAL A 176 1.20 -10.99 4.69
CA VAL A 176 0.66 -9.65 4.43
C VAL A 176 1.50 -9.02 3.32
N ALA A 177 0.92 -8.78 2.14
CA ALA A 177 1.58 -8.16 1.01
C ALA A 177 1.05 -6.75 0.78
N VAL A 178 1.96 -5.77 0.63
CA VAL A 178 1.65 -4.40 0.23
C VAL A 178 2.42 -4.13 -1.06
N THR A 179 1.70 -3.92 -2.17
CA THR A 179 2.31 -3.75 -3.49
C THR A 179 1.75 -2.51 -4.17
N ALA A 180 2.63 -1.63 -4.64
CA ALA A 180 2.23 -0.49 -5.46
C ALA A 180 1.93 -0.93 -6.90
N GLY A 181 1.07 -0.21 -7.59
CA GLY A 181 0.70 -0.47 -8.97
C GLY A 181 1.84 -0.17 -9.95
N ALA A 182 1.92 -0.91 -11.03
CA ALA A 182 2.82 -0.61 -12.14
C ALA A 182 2.34 0.61 -12.92
N GLY A 183 3.26 1.33 -13.55
CA GLY A 183 2.94 2.39 -14.51
C GLY A 183 2.28 1.82 -15.77
N GLY A 184 1.41 2.60 -16.40
CA GLY A 184 0.78 2.24 -17.66
C GLY A 184 1.80 2.20 -18.81
N ALA A 185 1.66 1.21 -19.71
CA ALA A 185 2.47 1.16 -20.91
C ALA A 185 1.98 2.19 -21.94
N SER A 186 2.91 2.74 -22.73
CA SER A 186 2.64 3.55 -23.91
C SER A 186 3.08 2.80 -25.16
N SER A 187 2.26 2.81 -26.21
CA SER A 187 2.53 2.14 -27.49
C SER A 187 2.66 3.12 -28.66
N GLY A 188 2.46 4.41 -28.46
CA GLY A 188 2.61 5.46 -29.48
C GLY A 188 4.05 5.92 -29.64
N GLY A 189 4.47 6.25 -30.86
CA GLY A 189 5.77 6.86 -31.12
C GLY A 189 5.82 8.28 -30.53
N GLY A 190 6.69 8.53 -29.55
CA GLY A 190 6.81 9.81 -28.85
C GLY A 190 5.99 9.96 -27.59
N ASP A 191 5.16 8.97 -27.23
CA ASP A 191 4.40 8.97 -26.01
C ASP A 191 5.28 8.58 -24.78
N THR A 192 4.94 9.08 -23.62
CA THR A 192 5.61 8.76 -22.37
C THR A 192 4.81 7.75 -21.55
N ALA A 193 5.43 6.65 -21.17
CA ALA A 193 4.82 5.66 -20.26
C ALA A 193 4.63 6.24 -18.84
N GLY A 194 3.63 5.72 -18.14
CA GLY A 194 3.36 6.14 -16.75
C GLY A 194 4.41 5.60 -15.76
N ASN A 195 4.66 6.35 -14.70
CA ASN A 195 5.51 5.90 -13.59
C ASN A 195 4.78 4.88 -12.70
N GLY A 196 5.51 3.94 -12.12
CA GLY A 196 5.00 3.05 -11.07
C GLY A 196 4.65 3.81 -9.79
N GLY A 197 3.67 3.29 -9.04
CA GLY A 197 3.30 3.83 -7.73
C GLY A 197 4.37 3.52 -6.66
N SER A 198 4.34 4.26 -5.55
CA SER A 198 5.22 4.07 -4.39
C SER A 198 4.48 3.48 -3.20
N VAL A 199 5.17 2.72 -2.35
CA VAL A 199 4.73 2.36 -1.00
C VAL A 199 5.44 3.28 -0.01
N THR A 200 4.69 4.10 0.72
CA THR A 200 5.24 5.03 1.71
C THR A 200 4.85 4.61 3.12
N LEU A 201 5.83 4.48 4.01
CA LEU A 201 5.66 4.21 5.44
C LEU A 201 6.17 5.44 6.21
N THR A 202 5.25 6.19 6.81
CA THR A 202 5.60 7.41 7.56
C THR A 202 5.16 7.27 9.00
N ALA A 203 6.08 7.50 9.94
CA ALA A 203 5.75 7.57 11.36
C ALA A 203 5.07 8.91 11.67
N GLY A 204 4.19 8.91 12.68
CA GLY A 204 3.48 10.12 13.11
C GLY A 204 4.44 11.20 13.63
N ALA A 205 4.16 12.46 13.34
CA ALA A 205 4.88 13.59 13.90
C ALA A 205 4.65 13.74 15.41
N ALA A 206 5.59 14.37 16.09
CA ALA A 206 5.41 14.76 17.50
C ALA A 206 4.32 15.81 17.64
N GLY A 207 3.51 15.73 18.70
CA GLY A 207 2.62 16.81 19.09
C GLY A 207 3.40 17.99 19.69
N ALA A 208 2.99 19.22 19.37
CA ALA A 208 3.55 20.44 19.94
C ALA A 208 2.87 20.82 21.27
N GLY A 209 3.63 21.35 22.22
CA GLY A 209 3.13 21.78 23.53
C GLY A 209 4.25 22.39 24.38
N ALA A 210 3.96 22.75 25.63
CA ALA A 210 4.97 23.23 26.58
C ALA A 210 6.09 22.20 26.79
N THR A 211 5.74 20.90 26.76
CA THR A 211 6.68 19.80 26.62
C THR A 211 6.28 19.05 25.36
N ASN A 212 7.15 19.05 24.36
CA ASN A 212 6.86 18.40 23.07
C ASN A 212 6.83 16.88 23.23
N GLY A 213 5.90 16.25 22.52
CA GLY A 213 5.86 14.80 22.35
C GLY A 213 7.07 14.28 21.56
N ARG A 214 7.21 12.96 21.46
CA ARG A 214 8.20 12.31 20.58
C ARG A 214 7.53 11.88 19.27
N ALA A 215 8.25 12.02 18.16
CA ALA A 215 7.82 11.44 16.90
C ALA A 215 7.74 9.91 16.98
N GLY A 216 6.84 9.33 16.20
CA GLY A 216 6.76 7.89 16.03
C GLY A 216 7.98 7.32 15.32
N ILE A 217 8.14 6.00 15.34
CA ILE A 217 9.24 5.27 14.71
C ILE A 217 8.66 4.14 13.84
N VAL A 218 9.23 3.93 12.67
CA VAL A 218 8.97 2.73 11.85
C VAL A 218 9.90 1.61 12.33
N PHE A 219 9.33 0.56 12.95
CA PHE A 219 10.10 -0.60 13.40
C PHE A 219 10.08 -1.72 12.36
N VAL A 220 11.25 -2.18 11.93
CA VAL A 220 11.41 -3.43 11.18
C VAL A 220 12.08 -4.44 12.11
N ARG A 221 11.34 -5.48 12.53
CA ARG A 221 11.80 -6.48 13.52
C ARG A 221 12.14 -7.83 12.90
N ALA A 222 12.44 -7.84 11.62
CA ALA A 222 12.83 -9.04 10.88
C ALA A 222 13.99 -8.71 9.95
N THR A 223 14.53 -9.72 9.28
CA THR A 223 15.53 -9.49 8.23
C THR A 223 14.93 -8.61 7.14
N PHE A 224 15.55 -7.46 6.90
CA PHE A 224 15.21 -6.60 5.78
C PHE A 224 15.97 -7.09 4.54
N SER A 225 15.23 -7.58 3.54
CA SER A 225 15.81 -8.01 2.26
C SER A 225 15.52 -6.96 1.20
N THR A 226 16.56 -6.41 0.60
CA THR A 226 16.47 -5.53 -0.58
C THR A 226 16.84 -6.31 -1.83
N LYS A 227 16.07 -6.13 -2.90
CA LYS A 227 16.43 -6.67 -4.21
C LYS A 227 17.23 -5.62 -4.97
N TYR A 228 18.49 -5.93 -5.24
CA TYR A 228 19.34 -5.11 -6.09
C TYR A 228 19.22 -5.54 -7.56
N THR A 229 19.27 -4.55 -8.48
CA THR A 229 19.55 -4.80 -9.88
C THR A 229 21.01 -4.51 -10.12
N VAL A 230 21.79 -5.54 -10.44
CA VAL A 230 23.23 -5.40 -10.63
C VAL A 230 23.53 -4.82 -12.00
N THR A 231 24.23 -3.67 -12.04
CA THR A 231 24.79 -3.10 -13.26
C THR A 231 26.26 -3.51 -13.37
N ALA A 232 26.61 -4.29 -14.39
CA ALA A 232 28.01 -4.66 -14.65
C ALA A 232 28.72 -3.52 -15.37
N MET A 233 29.95 -3.19 -14.91
CA MET A 233 30.83 -2.19 -15.54
C MET A 233 32.25 -2.77 -15.64
N THR A 234 32.98 -2.43 -16.71
CA THR A 234 34.37 -2.89 -16.86
C THR A 234 35.37 -1.78 -16.54
N ASP A 235 35.66 -0.90 -17.46
CA ASP A 235 36.65 0.15 -17.32
C ASP A 235 36.02 1.51 -16.95
N THR A 236 36.77 2.59 -17.05
CA THR A 236 36.28 3.95 -16.79
C THR A 236 35.00 4.24 -17.58
N ALA A 237 33.91 4.54 -16.87
CA ALA A 237 32.60 4.77 -17.44
C ALA A 237 31.68 5.61 -16.51
N SER A 238 30.58 6.10 -17.06
CA SER A 238 29.54 6.76 -16.26
C SER A 238 28.53 5.74 -15.73
N ILE A 239 28.29 5.78 -14.42
CA ILE A 239 27.19 5.05 -13.78
C ILE A 239 25.88 5.68 -14.28
N THR A 240 25.02 4.87 -14.87
CA THR A 240 23.71 5.35 -15.34
C THR A 240 22.79 5.62 -14.14
N VAL A 241 21.75 6.44 -14.36
CA VAL A 241 20.69 6.62 -13.36
C VAL A 241 20.07 5.29 -12.95
N THR A 242 19.82 4.38 -13.92
CA THR A 242 19.33 3.04 -13.64
C THR A 242 20.30 2.22 -12.78
N GLY A 243 21.60 2.43 -12.94
CA GLY A 243 22.64 1.79 -12.11
C GLY A 243 22.58 2.27 -10.66
N VAL A 244 22.37 3.58 -10.43
CA VAL A 244 22.20 4.13 -9.08
C VAL A 244 20.90 3.62 -8.44
N LEU A 245 19.78 3.72 -9.14
CA LEU A 245 18.47 3.28 -8.64
C LEU A 245 18.35 1.75 -8.53
N GLY A 246 19.14 1.00 -9.29
CA GLY A 246 19.28 -0.45 -9.15
C GLY A 246 19.98 -0.88 -7.88
N GLY A 247 20.69 0.04 -7.24
CA GLY A 247 21.32 -0.09 -5.92
C GLY A 247 22.64 -0.85 -5.92
N MET A 248 23.09 -1.45 -7.04
CA MET A 248 24.38 -2.17 -7.08
C MET A 248 25.10 -2.07 -8.43
N VAL A 249 26.37 -1.73 -8.38
CA VAL A 249 27.31 -1.80 -9.50
C VAL A 249 28.38 -2.85 -9.19
N ALA A 250 28.59 -3.78 -10.11
CA ALA A 250 29.69 -4.76 -10.08
C ALA A 250 30.73 -4.36 -11.12
N GLY A 251 31.89 -3.91 -10.66
CA GLY A 251 33.03 -3.49 -11.49
C GLY A 251 34.03 -4.61 -11.70
N THR A 252 34.47 -4.83 -12.94
CA THR A 252 35.56 -5.73 -13.31
C THR A 252 36.60 -4.97 -14.15
N PRO A 253 37.22 -3.90 -13.60
CA PRO A 253 38.17 -3.10 -14.36
C PRO A 253 39.40 -3.88 -14.73
N THR A 254 39.96 -3.58 -15.92
CA THR A 254 41.22 -4.14 -16.44
C THR A 254 42.43 -3.23 -16.21
N ALA A 255 42.18 -2.03 -15.65
CA ALA A 255 43.17 -1.02 -15.15
C ALA A 255 42.46 -0.22 -14.04
N ALA A 256 43.22 0.69 -13.38
CA ALA A 256 42.58 1.66 -12.48
C ALA A 256 41.48 2.45 -13.23
N ALA A 257 40.26 2.49 -12.68
CA ALA A 257 39.09 3.00 -13.38
C ALA A 257 38.39 4.13 -12.61
N ASN A 258 37.75 5.05 -13.34
CA ASN A 258 36.92 6.10 -12.79
C ASN A 258 35.44 5.81 -13.10
N TYR A 259 34.63 5.72 -12.07
CA TYR A 259 33.18 5.57 -12.19
C TYR A 259 32.51 6.89 -11.84
N THR A 260 32.01 7.59 -12.86
CA THR A 260 31.39 8.91 -12.70
C THR A 260 29.89 8.75 -12.43
N THR A 261 29.38 9.36 -11.38
CA THR A 261 27.93 9.36 -11.08
C THR A 261 27.13 10.14 -12.13
N PRO A 262 25.82 9.90 -12.30
CA PRO A 262 24.99 10.78 -13.09
C PRO A 262 24.97 12.19 -12.49
N THR A 263 24.48 13.18 -13.25
CA THR A 263 24.23 14.53 -12.74
C THR A 263 23.07 14.54 -11.75
N GLY A 264 23.02 15.54 -10.88
CA GLY A 264 21.90 15.70 -9.94
C GLY A 264 20.55 15.90 -10.65
N THR A 265 20.55 16.57 -11.82
CA THR A 265 19.34 16.75 -12.65
C THR A 265 18.84 15.42 -13.22
N GLU A 266 19.72 14.60 -13.78
CA GLU A 266 19.35 13.28 -14.31
C GLU A 266 18.82 12.37 -13.20
N LEU A 267 19.47 12.37 -12.03
CA LEU A 267 19.05 11.56 -10.91
C LEU A 267 17.71 12.02 -10.35
N ALA A 268 17.52 13.32 -10.13
CA ALA A 268 16.26 13.88 -9.63
C ALA A 268 15.08 13.61 -10.55
N ALA A 269 15.28 13.68 -11.88
CA ALA A 269 14.23 13.41 -12.86
C ALA A 269 13.73 11.95 -12.86
N ALA A 270 14.56 11.01 -12.38
CA ALA A 270 14.23 9.59 -12.35
C ALA A 270 13.73 9.10 -10.99
N LEU A 271 13.78 9.94 -9.96
CA LEU A 271 13.28 9.60 -8.63
C LEU A 271 11.75 9.62 -8.59
N PRO A 272 11.12 8.79 -7.75
CA PRO A 272 9.67 8.78 -7.61
C PRO A 272 9.15 10.12 -7.10
N THR A 273 7.91 10.46 -7.52
CA THR A 273 7.20 11.65 -7.00
C THR A 273 7.09 11.57 -5.48
N GLY A 274 7.50 12.62 -4.80
CA GLY A 274 7.50 12.68 -3.33
C GLY A 274 8.88 12.46 -2.70
N PHE A 275 9.92 12.19 -3.49
CA PHE A 275 11.29 12.24 -3.00
C PHE A 275 11.70 13.69 -2.74
N THR A 276 12.15 14.01 -1.55
CA THR A 276 12.35 15.38 -1.06
C THR A 276 13.70 15.56 -0.38
N THR A 277 14.06 16.80 -0.09
CA THR A 277 15.28 17.13 0.67
C THR A 277 15.33 16.36 2.00
N GLY A 278 16.45 15.67 2.24
CA GLY A 278 16.68 14.77 3.37
C GLY A 278 16.48 13.30 3.06
N ASP A 279 15.75 12.95 2.00
CA ASP A 279 15.62 11.56 1.57
C ASP A 279 16.92 11.05 0.95
N SER A 280 17.15 9.76 1.01
CA SER A 280 18.40 9.15 0.54
C SER A 280 18.21 7.84 -0.20
N ILE A 281 19.17 7.53 -1.08
CA ILE A 281 19.33 6.24 -1.75
C ILE A 281 20.77 5.75 -1.56
N ASP A 282 20.93 4.44 -1.46
CA ASP A 282 22.25 3.82 -1.31
C ASP A 282 22.64 3.10 -2.60
N LEU A 283 23.87 3.35 -3.06
CA LEU A 283 24.52 2.65 -4.15
C LEU A 283 25.67 1.81 -3.59
N HIS A 284 25.61 0.53 -3.84
CA HIS A 284 26.65 -0.42 -3.53
C HIS A 284 27.58 -0.60 -4.74
N ILE A 285 28.87 -0.45 -4.56
CA ILE A 285 29.88 -0.70 -5.60
C ILE A 285 30.78 -1.82 -5.14
N SER A 286 30.85 -2.90 -5.90
CA SER A 286 31.79 -4.00 -5.68
C SER A 286 32.85 -3.97 -6.76
N ASN A 287 34.12 -3.96 -6.37
CA ASN A 287 35.27 -4.10 -7.28
C ASN A 287 35.70 -5.56 -7.31
N LEU A 288 35.44 -6.23 -8.42
CA LEU A 288 35.74 -7.65 -8.63
C LEU A 288 37.06 -7.88 -9.39
N ALA A 289 37.89 -6.82 -9.60
CA ALA A 289 39.20 -6.97 -10.22
C ALA A 289 40.09 -7.85 -9.36
N THR A 290 40.91 -8.68 -10.02
CA THR A 290 41.86 -9.60 -9.35
C THR A 290 43.26 -9.02 -9.18
N ASN A 291 43.54 -7.87 -9.80
CA ASN A 291 44.81 -7.15 -9.67
C ASN A 291 44.65 -6.00 -8.66
N ASP A 292 45.53 -5.92 -7.67
CA ASP A 292 45.45 -5.00 -6.53
C ASP A 292 45.71 -3.51 -6.87
N THR A 293 46.06 -3.23 -8.10
CA THR A 293 46.23 -1.86 -8.62
C THR A 293 45.04 -1.38 -9.45
N PHE A 294 44.03 -2.23 -9.67
CA PHE A 294 42.84 -1.91 -10.47
C PHE A 294 41.73 -1.36 -9.60
N ASP A 295 42.02 -0.30 -8.88
CA ASP A 295 41.04 0.36 -8.01
C ASP A 295 39.99 1.13 -8.81
N ILE A 296 38.78 1.25 -8.25
CA ILE A 296 37.69 2.07 -8.78
C ILE A 296 37.62 3.36 -7.99
N THR A 297 37.84 4.50 -8.67
CA THR A 297 37.59 5.82 -8.10
C THR A 297 36.23 6.33 -8.48
N VAL A 298 35.38 6.65 -7.51
CA VAL A 298 34.06 7.23 -7.74
C VAL A 298 34.19 8.74 -7.87
N LEU A 299 33.71 9.29 -9.00
CA LEU A 299 33.74 10.71 -9.30
C LEU A 299 32.33 11.30 -9.30
N ALA A 300 32.21 12.57 -8.93
CA ALA A 300 30.97 13.31 -9.06
C ALA A 300 30.60 13.54 -10.53
N GLY A 301 29.32 13.45 -10.86
CA GLY A 301 28.77 13.94 -12.13
C GLY A 301 28.98 15.44 -12.33
N ALA A 302 28.81 15.90 -13.56
CA ALA A 302 29.17 17.26 -13.98
C ALA A 302 28.50 18.39 -13.18
N SER A 303 27.33 18.14 -12.59
CA SER A 303 26.59 19.14 -11.80
C SER A 303 25.64 18.48 -10.79
N GLY A 304 25.38 19.17 -9.68
CA GLY A 304 24.38 18.77 -8.69
C GLY A 304 24.77 17.56 -7.81
N ILE A 305 26.00 17.05 -7.92
CA ILE A 305 26.52 15.97 -7.05
C ILE A 305 27.75 16.51 -6.31
N THR A 306 27.76 16.37 -4.99
CA THR A 306 28.89 16.74 -4.14
C THR A 306 29.36 15.55 -3.33
N LEU A 307 30.55 15.05 -3.58
CA LEU A 307 31.18 14.00 -2.76
C LEU A 307 31.71 14.62 -1.46
N LYS A 308 31.24 14.18 -0.31
CA LYS A 308 31.53 14.76 1.02
C LYS A 308 32.60 14.02 1.80
N THR A 309 32.96 12.82 1.40
CA THR A 309 34.00 12.01 2.06
C THR A 309 35.23 11.94 1.22
N GLY A 310 36.41 12.04 1.85
CA GLY A 310 37.70 11.98 1.16
C GLY A 310 38.07 10.60 0.61
N TYR A 311 37.32 9.55 0.92
CA TYR A 311 37.55 8.18 0.47
C TYR A 311 36.49 7.79 -0.56
N VAL A 312 36.83 7.96 -1.81
CA VAL A 312 35.95 7.60 -2.95
C VAL A 312 36.47 6.37 -3.73
N VAL A 313 37.51 5.72 -3.22
CA VAL A 313 38.17 4.59 -3.86
C VAL A 313 37.60 3.28 -3.31
N VAL A 314 37.15 2.38 -4.20
CA VAL A 314 36.80 0.99 -3.92
C VAL A 314 37.95 0.12 -4.39
N GLU A 315 38.72 -0.42 -3.46
CA GLU A 315 39.95 -1.17 -3.75
C GLU A 315 39.65 -2.50 -4.47
N ALA A 316 40.63 -2.99 -5.23
CA ALA A 316 40.51 -4.27 -5.93
C ALA A 316 40.51 -5.46 -4.95
N ASN A 317 39.89 -6.58 -5.36
CA ASN A 317 39.73 -7.81 -4.53
C ASN A 317 40.97 -8.74 -4.63
N SER A 318 42.19 -8.24 -4.48
CA SER A 318 43.37 -9.06 -4.67
C SER A 318 44.11 -9.49 -3.39
N ALA A 319 43.79 -8.88 -2.25
CA ALA A 319 44.40 -9.19 -0.97
C ALA A 319 43.35 -9.30 0.15
N ALA A 320 43.58 -10.20 1.10
CA ALA A 320 42.72 -10.47 2.24
C ALA A 320 42.48 -9.26 3.18
N THR A 321 43.23 -8.17 2.97
CA THR A 321 43.17 -6.94 3.78
C THR A 321 42.49 -5.75 3.09
N LYS A 322 42.02 -5.91 1.84
CA LYS A 322 41.42 -4.83 1.06
C LYS A 322 39.91 -4.91 1.04
N PHE A 323 39.27 -3.75 1.13
CA PHE A 323 37.81 -3.62 1.07
C PHE A 323 37.37 -3.40 -0.38
N ASN A 324 37.00 -4.49 -1.06
CA ASN A 324 36.51 -4.47 -2.45
C ASN A 324 35.05 -4.02 -2.59
N PHE A 325 34.50 -3.39 -1.57
CA PHE A 325 33.11 -3.00 -1.50
C PHE A 325 32.99 -1.59 -0.89
N GLY A 326 32.14 -0.76 -1.48
CA GLY A 326 31.84 0.57 -0.96
C GLY A 326 30.33 0.84 -1.04
N VAL A 327 29.78 1.45 -0.02
CA VAL A 327 28.39 1.94 -0.01
C VAL A 327 28.40 3.47 -0.05
N PHE A 328 27.74 4.02 -1.05
CA PHE A 328 27.64 5.46 -1.30
C PHE A 328 26.21 5.89 -1.09
N ARG A 329 25.96 6.71 -0.08
CA ARG A 329 24.64 7.27 0.22
C ARG A 329 24.49 8.63 -0.44
N PHE A 330 23.52 8.75 -1.31
CA PHE A 330 23.11 10.00 -1.95
C PHE A 330 21.97 10.60 -1.12
N ILE A 331 22.18 11.75 -0.52
CA ILE A 331 21.17 12.49 0.25
C ILE A 331 20.76 13.71 -0.58
N MET A 332 19.48 13.84 -0.88
CA MET A 332 18.95 15.00 -1.60
C MET A 332 19.06 16.25 -0.73
N THR A 333 19.71 17.29 -1.22
CA THR A 333 19.90 18.58 -0.52
C THR A 333 19.17 19.74 -1.18
N GLY A 334 18.62 19.52 -2.38
CA GLY A 334 17.83 20.49 -3.15
C GLY A 334 17.23 19.84 -4.39
N ALA A 335 16.46 20.56 -5.17
CA ALA A 335 15.67 20.04 -6.30
C ALA A 335 16.47 19.17 -7.29
N ASN A 336 17.75 19.50 -7.53
CA ASN A 336 18.66 18.78 -8.43
C ASN A 336 20.03 18.59 -7.79
N ALA A 337 20.11 18.53 -6.45
CA ALA A 337 21.37 18.52 -5.72
C ALA A 337 21.40 17.37 -4.70
N PHE A 338 22.54 16.67 -4.67
CA PHE A 338 22.79 15.55 -3.76
C PHE A 338 24.18 15.65 -3.15
N ASP A 339 24.24 15.45 -1.85
CA ASP A 339 25.47 15.16 -1.13
C ASP A 339 25.67 13.64 -1.08
N VAL A 340 26.87 13.19 -1.40
CA VAL A 340 27.22 11.77 -1.43
C VAL A 340 28.26 11.46 -0.38
N TYR A 341 27.94 10.53 0.49
CA TYR A 341 28.80 10.03 1.56
C TYR A 341 29.14 8.57 1.30
N ARG A 342 30.42 8.21 1.39
CA ARG A 342 30.79 6.81 1.56
C ARG A 342 30.54 6.41 3.00
N ILE A 343 29.75 5.38 3.23
CA ILE A 343 29.32 4.92 4.58
C ILE A 343 29.90 3.55 4.96
N SER A 344 30.59 2.87 4.03
CA SER A 344 31.37 1.65 4.26
C SER A 344 32.49 1.49 3.22
#